data_102710b137f4ff91bb69c9b228140406
#
_entry.id   102710b137f4ff91bb69c9b228140406
#
_cell.length_a   1.000
_cell.length_b   1.000
_cell.length_c   1.000
_cell.angle_alpha   90.00
_cell.angle_beta   90.00
_cell.angle_gamma   90.00
#
_symmetry.space_group_name_H-M   'P 1'
#
loop_
_entity.id
_entity.type
_entity.pdbx_description
1 polymer ?
#
loop_
_entity_poly.entity_id
_entity_poly.type
_entity_poly.pdbx_seq_one_letter_code
_entity_poly.pdbx_strand_id
1 'polypeptide(L)' 'MRIAQIAPLAEAVPPPRYGGTERVVSYLTEELVRAGHEVTLFASGDSRSSARLVPCAPRSLRTDP' A
#
# COMPACT_ATOMS: atom_id res chain seq x y z
N MET A 1 -1.33 -2.44 18.34
CA MET A 1 -0.54 -1.25 18.02
C MET A 1 -1.13 -0.56 16.81
N ARG A 2 -1.07 0.74 16.76
CA ARG A 2 -1.47 1.49 15.57
C ARG A 2 -0.24 1.77 14.72
N ILE A 3 -0.31 1.42 13.45
CA ILE A 3 0.83 1.53 12.54
C ILE A 3 0.40 2.27 11.29
N ALA A 4 1.18 3.28 10.88
CA ALA A 4 1.00 3.95 9.60
C ALA A 4 2.10 3.47 8.66
N GLN A 5 1.68 2.95 7.50
CA GLN A 5 2.58 2.56 6.42
C GLN A 5 2.43 3.55 5.29
N ILE A 6 3.56 4.10 4.83
CA ILE A 6 3.57 5.07 3.74
C ILE A 6 4.29 4.43 2.56
N ALA A 7 3.57 4.24 1.47
CA ALA A 7 4.11 3.63 0.26
C ALA A 7 4.42 4.67 -0.79
N PRO A 8 5.41 4.43 -1.67
CA PRO A 8 5.58 5.26 -2.86
C PRO A 8 4.33 5.23 -3.73
N LEU A 9 4.06 6.32 -4.43
CA LEU A 9 2.87 6.44 -5.26
C LEU A 9 3.10 6.00 -6.71
N ALA A 10 4.32 5.56 -7.05
CA ALA A 10 4.67 5.17 -8.42
C ALA A 10 3.88 3.95 -8.89
N GLU A 11 3.63 3.00 -8.00
CA GLU A 11 2.89 1.78 -8.29
C GLU A 11 1.81 1.55 -7.24
N ALA A 12 0.81 0.76 -7.60
CA ALA A 12 -0.21 0.31 -6.65
C ALA A 12 0.41 -0.66 -5.62
N VAL A 13 -0.28 -0.87 -4.51
CA VAL A 13 0.12 -1.84 -3.49
C VAL A 13 -0.97 -2.91 -3.40
N PRO A 14 -0.73 -4.15 -3.82
CA PRO A 14 0.52 -4.64 -4.42
C PRO A 14 0.66 -4.22 -5.88
N PRO A 15 1.90 -4.09 -6.39
CA PRO A 15 2.08 -3.68 -7.77
C PRO A 15 1.74 -4.82 -8.74
N PRO A 16 1.15 -4.49 -9.91
CA PRO A 16 0.78 -5.54 -10.88
C PRO A 16 1.98 -6.14 -11.62
N ARG A 17 3.08 -5.40 -11.75
CA ARG A 17 4.24 -5.84 -12.52
C ARG A 17 5.54 -5.66 -11.76
N TYR A 18 6.05 -4.45 -11.73
CA TYR A 18 7.29 -4.08 -11.07
C TYR A 18 6.97 -3.34 -9.78
N GLY A 19 7.98 -2.99 -9.04
CA GLY A 19 7.81 -2.26 -7.82
C GLY A 19 8.17 -3.10 -6.61
N GLY A 20 9.47 -3.40 -6.45
CA GLY A 20 9.94 -4.20 -5.32
C GLY A 20 9.59 -3.58 -3.98
N THR A 21 9.70 -2.25 -3.86
CA THR A 21 9.38 -1.55 -2.61
C THR A 21 7.91 -1.68 -2.29
N GLU A 22 7.03 -1.45 -3.26
CA GLU A 22 5.59 -1.54 -3.06
C GLU A 22 5.17 -2.96 -2.71
N ARG A 23 5.83 -3.97 -3.29
CA ARG A 23 5.57 -5.37 -2.96
C ARG A 23 5.96 -5.71 -1.53
N VAL A 24 7.11 -5.21 -1.07
CA VAL A 24 7.53 -5.38 0.32
C VAL A 24 6.56 -4.71 1.26
N VAL A 25 6.10 -3.50 0.93
CA VAL A 25 5.09 -2.78 1.74
C VAL A 25 3.82 -3.61 1.82
N SER A 26 3.38 -4.21 0.71
CA SER A 26 2.18 -5.05 0.70
C SER A 26 2.34 -6.24 1.64
N TYR A 27 3.43 -6.98 1.55
CA TYR A 27 3.66 -8.14 2.40
C TYR A 27 3.72 -7.74 3.86
N LEU A 28 4.46 -6.69 4.19
CA LEU A 28 4.58 -6.23 5.57
C LEU A 28 3.23 -5.78 6.11
N THR A 29 2.47 -5.03 5.33
CA THR A 29 1.16 -4.54 5.74
C THR A 29 0.23 -5.70 6.07
N GLU A 30 0.17 -6.71 5.20
CA GLU A 30 -0.70 -7.86 5.42
C GLU A 30 -0.28 -8.67 6.64
N GLU A 31 1.03 -8.82 6.88
CA GLU A 31 1.51 -9.50 8.07
C GLU A 31 1.18 -8.73 9.35
N LEU A 32 1.28 -7.40 9.32
CA LEU A 32 0.92 -6.58 10.48
C LEU A 32 -0.57 -6.68 10.79
N VAL A 33 -1.41 -6.68 9.77
CA VAL A 33 -2.86 -6.85 9.96
C VAL A 33 -3.14 -8.23 10.55
N ARG A 34 -2.50 -9.26 10.02
CA ARG A 34 -2.67 -10.63 10.50
C ARG A 34 -2.25 -10.78 11.96
N ALA A 35 -1.23 -10.04 12.37
CA ALA A 35 -0.75 -10.05 13.75
C ALA A 35 -1.66 -9.30 14.72
N GLY A 36 -2.73 -8.67 14.22
CA GLY A 36 -3.71 -7.99 15.06
C GLY A 36 -3.44 -6.50 15.28
N HIS A 37 -2.54 -5.91 14.51
CA HIS A 37 -2.27 -4.47 14.59
C HIS A 37 -3.30 -3.69 13.78
N GLU A 38 -3.54 -2.46 14.21
CA GLU A 38 -4.39 -1.52 13.49
C GLU A 38 -3.51 -0.75 12.51
N VAL A 39 -3.60 -1.10 11.22
CA VAL A 39 -2.70 -0.57 10.20
C VAL A 39 -3.46 0.34 9.25
N THR A 40 -2.88 1.52 8.98
CA THR A 40 -3.37 2.45 7.96
C THR A 40 -2.31 2.54 6.88
N LEU A 41 -2.71 2.28 5.64
CA LEU A 41 -1.82 2.32 4.49
C LEU A 41 -2.08 3.59 3.68
N PHE A 42 -1.06 4.43 3.56
CA PHE A 42 -1.08 5.62 2.73
C PHE A 42 -0.43 5.27 1.39
N ALA A 43 -1.24 5.12 0.35
CA ALA A 43 -0.78 4.64 -0.94
C ALA A 43 -1.65 5.23 -2.04
N SER A 44 -1.41 4.80 -3.30
CA SER A 44 -2.27 5.21 -4.41
C SER A 44 -3.67 4.60 -4.26
N GLY A 45 -4.67 5.27 -4.83
CA GLY A 45 -6.07 4.85 -4.69
C GLY A 45 -6.40 3.54 -5.40
N ASP A 46 -5.54 3.08 -6.31
CA ASP A 46 -5.70 1.79 -6.99
C ASP A 46 -5.04 0.64 -6.22
N SER A 47 -4.54 0.90 -5.02
CA SER A 47 -3.97 -0.13 -4.15
C SER A 47 -5.05 -0.99 -3.51
N ARG A 48 -4.68 -2.19 -3.09
CA ARG A 48 -5.56 -3.12 -2.37
C ARG A 48 -4.86 -3.63 -1.14
N SER A 49 -5.55 -3.63 -0.02
CA SER A 49 -4.97 -4.07 1.23
C SER A 49 -6.06 -4.41 2.23
N SER A 50 -5.74 -5.30 3.17
CA SER A 50 -6.59 -5.57 4.33
C SER A 50 -6.52 -4.45 5.36
N ALA A 51 -5.52 -3.57 5.26
CA ALA A 51 -5.40 -2.41 6.12
C ALA A 51 -6.37 -1.31 5.65
N ARG A 52 -6.54 -0.30 6.51
CA ARG A 52 -7.29 0.88 6.12
C ARG A 52 -6.48 1.65 5.08
N LEU A 53 -7.02 1.83 3.89
CA LEU A 53 -6.36 2.54 2.81
C LEU A 53 -6.73 4.02 2.85
N VAL A 54 -5.70 4.88 2.85
CA VAL A 54 -5.88 6.33 2.65
C VAL A 54 -5.25 6.66 1.30
N PRO A 55 -6.06 6.95 0.27
CA PRO A 55 -5.50 7.23 -1.06
C PRO A 55 -4.84 8.61 -1.08
N CYS A 56 -3.56 8.64 -1.41
CA CYS A 56 -2.79 9.88 -1.53
C CYS A 56 -2.76 10.38 -2.97
N ALA A 57 -3.18 9.54 -3.92
CA ALA A 57 -3.38 9.88 -5.32
C ALA A 57 -4.52 9.00 -5.84
N PRO A 58 -5.29 9.43 -6.87
CA PRO A 58 -6.41 8.61 -7.36
C PRO A 58 -5.96 7.26 -7.87
N ARG A 59 -4.77 7.18 -8.44
CA ARG A 59 -4.17 5.94 -8.94
C ARG A 59 -2.64 6.09 -8.93
N SER A 60 -1.94 4.99 -9.16
CA SER A 60 -0.49 5.02 -9.16
C SER A 60 0.05 5.97 -10.23
N LEU A 61 1.14 6.67 -9.91
CA LEU A 61 1.68 7.71 -10.78
C LEU A 61 2.28 7.14 -12.06
N ARG A 62 2.80 5.90 -12.00
CA ARG A 62 3.42 5.26 -13.14
C ARG A 62 2.41 4.94 -14.24
N THR A 63 1.16 4.67 -13.89
CA THR A 63 0.12 4.38 -14.85
C THR A 63 -0.63 5.62 -15.30
N ASP A 64 -0.36 6.76 -14.68
CA ASP A 64 -0.99 8.03 -15.02
C ASP A 64 -0.21 8.67 -16.16
N PRO A 65 -0.81 8.90 -17.33
CA PRO A 65 -0.13 9.50 -18.47
C PRO A 65 0.26 10.96 -18.23
#